data_70011492e3b0fc139da698d262930573
#
_entry.id   70011492e3b0fc139da698d262930573
#
_cell.length_a   1.000
_cell.length_b   1.000
_cell.length_c   1.000
_cell.angle_alpha   90.00
_cell.angle_beta   90.00
_cell.angle_gamma   90.00
#
_symmetry.space_group_name_H-M   'P 1'
#
loop_
_entity.id
_entity.type
_entity.pdbx_description
1 polymer ?
#
loop_
_entity_poly.entity_id
_entity_poly.type
_entity_poly.pdbx_seq_one_letter_code
_entity_poly.pdbx_strand_id
1 'polypeptide(L)'
;MTIRIHVATASIAAVAAFTAVAPAHAGGDKVAFPDNHATGVLFTTVDRADNKQFREFYTSAQALDAAKKGEPLPSGTVLTMIQYAAKLDAQGNPEKDANGRFIKGNLIGYTVMEKRTGWGTEYPDNIRNGEWEYQAFKADKSPNTAANLTACFNCHKPLDKQDFVFLYDKLKAAAK
;
A
#
# COMPACT_ATOMS: atom_id res chain seq x y z
N MET A 1 7.50 -81.35 -22.88
CA MET A 1 6.61 -80.19 -23.16
C MET A 1 6.79 -79.23 -22.02
N THR A 2 7.70 -78.21 -22.17
CA THR A 2 8.13 -77.35 -21.05
C THR A 2 7.50 -75.95 -21.29
N ILE A 3 6.58 -75.56 -20.44
CA ILE A 3 5.89 -74.26 -20.48
C ILE A 3 6.78 -73.23 -19.81
N ARG A 4 7.21 -72.20 -20.54
CA ARG A 4 7.90 -71.02 -20.00
C ARG A 4 6.88 -69.95 -19.71
N ILE A 5 6.73 -69.57 -18.42
CA ILE A 5 5.91 -68.48 -17.96
C ILE A 5 6.78 -67.23 -18.01
N HIS A 6 6.38 -66.26 -18.83
CA HIS A 6 7.02 -64.91 -18.86
C HIS A 6 6.25 -64.01 -17.88
N VAL A 7 6.93 -63.59 -16.81
CA VAL A 7 6.42 -62.58 -15.90
C VAL A 7 6.81 -61.20 -16.44
N ALA A 8 5.83 -60.43 -16.88
CA ALA A 8 6.03 -59.08 -17.28
C ALA A 8 6.00 -58.13 -16.05
N THR A 9 7.11 -57.53 -15.71
CA THR A 9 7.25 -56.50 -14.67
C THR A 9 6.83 -55.15 -15.25
N ALA A 10 5.64 -54.65 -14.82
CA ALA A 10 5.21 -53.32 -15.15
C ALA A 10 5.84 -52.30 -14.17
N SER A 11 6.76 -51.48 -14.69
CA SER A 11 7.34 -50.37 -13.92
C SER A 11 6.35 -49.18 -13.91
N ILE A 12 5.81 -48.83 -12.75
CA ILE A 12 5.01 -47.65 -12.57
C ILE A 12 5.97 -46.49 -12.29
N ALA A 13 6.11 -45.59 -13.26
CA ALA A 13 6.82 -44.32 -13.08
C ALA A 13 5.93 -43.33 -12.35
N ALA A 14 6.24 -43.04 -11.10
CA ALA A 14 5.56 -41.97 -10.34
C ALA A 14 6.05 -40.60 -10.85
N VAL A 15 5.19 -39.87 -11.53
CA VAL A 15 5.44 -38.48 -11.92
C VAL A 15 5.14 -37.60 -10.69
N ALA A 16 6.19 -37.11 -10.03
CA ALA A 16 6.07 -36.12 -8.99
C ALA A 16 5.72 -34.75 -9.64
N ALA A 17 4.49 -34.32 -9.53
CA ALA A 17 4.07 -32.99 -9.93
C ALA A 17 4.64 -31.97 -8.93
N PHE A 18 5.70 -31.26 -9.26
CA PHE A 18 6.14 -30.07 -8.52
C PHE A 18 5.14 -28.96 -8.81
N THR A 19 4.25 -28.68 -7.87
CA THR A 19 3.48 -27.43 -7.86
C THR A 19 4.44 -26.30 -7.47
N ALA A 20 4.84 -25.51 -8.46
CA ALA A 20 5.57 -24.27 -8.20
C ALA A 20 4.60 -23.33 -7.45
N VAL A 21 4.81 -23.14 -6.15
CA VAL A 21 4.15 -22.08 -5.39
C VAL A 21 4.75 -20.77 -5.89
N ALA A 22 4.00 -20.03 -6.70
CA ALA A 22 4.38 -18.66 -7.05
C ALA A 22 4.54 -17.85 -5.75
N PRO A 23 5.60 -17.02 -5.62
CA PRO A 23 5.72 -16.15 -4.46
C PRO A 23 4.47 -15.26 -4.40
N ALA A 24 3.78 -15.27 -3.27
CA ALA A 24 2.66 -14.36 -3.02
C ALA A 24 3.21 -12.92 -3.07
N HIS A 25 2.93 -12.21 -4.15
CA HIS A 25 3.21 -10.78 -4.21
C HIS A 25 2.21 -10.09 -3.29
N ALA A 26 2.72 -9.45 -2.23
CA ALA A 26 1.89 -8.68 -1.33
C ALA A 26 1.38 -7.43 -2.05
N GLY A 27 0.08 -7.30 -2.22
CA GLY A 27 -0.61 -6.10 -2.68
C GLY A 27 -0.64 -5.88 -4.20
N GLY A 28 -1.41 -4.89 -4.59
CA GLY A 28 -1.37 -4.26 -5.89
C GLY A 28 -2.45 -4.67 -6.89
N ASP A 29 -3.11 -5.79 -6.72
CA ASP A 29 -4.15 -6.28 -7.63
C ASP A 29 -5.58 -5.85 -7.23
N LYS A 30 -5.79 -5.52 -5.97
CA LYS A 30 -7.11 -5.16 -5.41
C LYS A 30 -7.41 -3.67 -5.38
N VAL A 31 -6.37 -2.83 -5.23
CA VAL A 31 -6.53 -1.38 -5.08
C VAL A 31 -6.51 -0.70 -6.43
N ALA A 32 -7.67 -0.17 -6.84
CA ALA A 32 -7.79 0.69 -8.02
C ALA A 32 -7.38 2.13 -7.69
N PHE A 33 -7.01 2.91 -8.73
CA PHE A 33 -6.79 4.34 -8.53
C PHE A 33 -8.10 5.01 -8.10
N PRO A 34 -8.13 5.75 -6.97
CA PRO A 34 -9.36 6.37 -6.50
C PRO A 34 -9.69 7.63 -7.32
N ASP A 35 -10.67 7.54 -8.23
CA ASP A 35 -11.07 8.64 -9.11
C ASP A 35 -11.49 9.90 -8.34
N ASN A 36 -11.98 9.74 -7.13
CA ASN A 36 -12.42 10.82 -6.25
C ASN A 36 -11.34 11.30 -5.25
N HIS A 37 -10.06 10.94 -5.43
CA HIS A 37 -9.00 11.30 -4.49
C HIS A 37 -8.92 12.81 -4.20
N ALA A 38 -9.17 13.66 -5.22
CA ALA A 38 -9.14 15.10 -5.08
C ALA A 38 -10.38 15.71 -4.40
N THR A 39 -11.47 14.94 -4.23
CA THR A 39 -12.70 15.37 -3.54
C THR A 39 -12.73 14.95 -2.07
N GLY A 40 -11.74 14.19 -1.63
CA GLY A 40 -11.55 13.83 -0.23
C GLY A 40 -11.10 15.03 0.61
N VAL A 41 -11.07 14.83 1.92
CA VAL A 41 -10.56 15.83 2.87
C VAL A 41 -9.04 15.75 2.91
N LEU A 42 -8.37 16.86 2.60
CA LEU A 42 -6.94 17.02 2.88
C LEU A 42 -6.77 17.12 4.41
N PHE A 43 -6.29 16.05 5.04
CA PHE A 43 -6.19 16.04 6.50
C PHE A 43 -4.80 16.41 7.02
N THR A 44 -3.76 16.29 6.22
CA THR A 44 -2.42 16.77 6.57
C THR A 44 -1.49 16.86 5.37
N THR A 45 -0.39 17.58 5.55
CA THR A 45 0.75 17.63 4.61
C THR A 45 2.04 17.33 5.36
N VAL A 46 3.03 16.75 4.68
CA VAL A 46 4.33 16.39 5.26
C VAL A 46 5.45 16.79 4.31
N ASP A 47 6.44 17.52 4.84
CA ASP A 47 7.71 17.78 4.18
C ASP A 47 8.70 16.65 4.52
N ARG A 48 9.23 15.99 3.50
CA ARG A 48 10.22 14.93 3.64
C ARG A 48 11.58 15.45 3.19
N ALA A 49 12.39 15.84 4.15
CA ALA A 49 13.73 16.40 3.88
C ALA A 49 14.70 15.37 3.29
N ASP A 50 14.55 14.09 3.73
CA ASP A 50 15.40 12.97 3.31
C ASP A 50 15.34 12.68 1.80
N ASN A 51 14.20 12.91 1.17
CA ASN A 51 13.99 12.69 -0.26
C ASN A 51 13.47 13.92 -1.01
N LYS A 52 13.49 15.09 -0.37
CA LYS A 52 13.08 16.39 -0.93
C LYS A 52 11.68 16.34 -1.55
N GLN A 53 10.71 15.80 -0.80
CA GLN A 53 9.32 15.67 -1.23
C GLN A 53 8.38 16.48 -0.36
N PHE A 54 7.36 17.05 -1.02
CA PHE A 54 6.14 17.55 -0.38
C PHE A 54 5.03 16.51 -0.57
N ARG A 55 4.32 16.16 0.49
CA ARG A 55 3.28 15.14 0.46
C ARG A 55 1.97 15.67 1.00
N GLU A 56 0.88 15.35 0.30
CA GLU A 56 -0.50 15.61 0.71
C GLU A 56 -1.21 14.30 1.03
N PHE A 57 -2.04 14.31 2.07
CA PHE A 57 -2.77 13.12 2.51
C PHE A 57 -4.26 13.38 2.56
N TYR A 58 -5.01 12.57 1.84
CA TYR A 58 -6.46 12.70 1.67
C TYR A 58 -7.18 11.46 2.19
N THR A 59 -8.39 11.67 2.71
CA THR A 59 -9.32 10.60 3.08
C THR A 59 -10.77 11.09 3.09
N SER A 60 -11.72 10.23 3.45
CA SER A 60 -13.12 10.59 3.60
C SER A 60 -13.41 11.22 4.96
N ALA A 61 -14.48 12.04 5.06
CA ALA A 61 -14.97 12.55 6.34
C ALA A 61 -15.34 11.42 7.32
N GLN A 62 -15.91 10.32 6.82
CA GLN A 62 -16.26 9.16 7.63
C GLN A 62 -15.03 8.51 8.30
N ALA A 63 -13.89 8.45 7.60
CA ALA A 63 -12.65 7.95 8.18
C ALA A 63 -12.12 8.87 9.29
N LEU A 64 -12.24 10.20 9.11
CA LEU A 64 -11.88 11.17 10.14
C LEU A 64 -12.78 11.03 11.39
N ASP A 65 -14.08 10.86 11.21
CA ASP A 65 -15.02 10.68 12.31
C ASP A 65 -14.73 9.41 13.12
N ALA A 66 -14.41 8.29 12.47
CA ALA A 66 -14.00 7.07 13.15
C ALA A 66 -12.69 7.28 13.93
N ALA A 67 -11.69 7.91 13.31
CA ALA A 67 -10.43 8.22 13.97
C ALA A 67 -10.60 9.13 15.19
N LYS A 68 -11.50 10.14 15.14
CA LYS A 68 -11.82 11.03 16.27
C LYS A 68 -12.35 10.25 17.46
N LYS A 69 -13.18 9.24 17.22
CA LYS A 69 -13.72 8.35 18.26
C LYS A 69 -12.68 7.35 18.79
N GLY A 70 -11.51 7.23 18.15
CA GLY A 70 -10.50 6.21 18.47
C GLY A 70 -10.89 4.81 18.01
N GLU A 71 -11.81 4.72 17.05
CA GLU A 71 -12.30 3.48 16.44
C GLU A 71 -11.38 3.07 15.27
N PRO A 72 -11.28 1.76 14.94
CA PRO A 72 -10.68 1.33 13.69
C PRO A 72 -11.36 1.98 12.49
N LEU A 73 -10.60 2.30 11.46
CA LEU A 73 -11.16 2.91 10.26
C LEU A 73 -12.11 1.92 9.56
N PRO A 74 -13.28 2.39 9.08
CA PRO A 74 -14.29 1.50 8.52
C PRO A 74 -13.85 0.86 7.20
N SER A 75 -14.47 -0.27 6.86
CA SER A 75 -14.36 -0.86 5.52
C SER A 75 -14.79 0.14 4.46
N GLY A 76 -14.02 0.22 3.36
CA GLY A 76 -14.19 1.24 2.32
C GLY A 76 -13.36 2.50 2.56
N THR A 77 -12.60 2.57 3.65
CA THR A 77 -11.64 3.67 3.84
C THR A 77 -10.54 3.60 2.80
N VAL A 78 -10.30 4.75 2.15
CA VAL A 78 -9.18 4.99 1.24
C VAL A 78 -8.33 6.12 1.79
N LEU A 79 -7.05 5.89 1.98
CA LEU A 79 -6.06 6.90 2.30
C LEU A 79 -5.17 7.10 1.08
N THR A 80 -5.16 8.30 0.52
CA THR A 80 -4.36 8.65 -0.64
C THR A 80 -3.25 9.61 -0.26
N MET A 81 -2.01 9.23 -0.51
CA MET A 81 -0.85 10.11 -0.43
C MET A 81 -0.47 10.56 -1.83
N ILE A 82 -0.47 11.87 -2.07
CA ILE A 82 0.04 12.48 -3.30
C ILE A 82 1.47 12.96 -3.03
N GLN A 83 2.39 12.58 -3.89
CA GLN A 83 3.81 12.86 -3.75
C GLN A 83 4.26 13.86 -4.81
N TYR A 84 4.85 14.96 -4.37
CA TYR A 84 5.45 15.97 -5.23
C TYR A 84 6.94 16.10 -4.91
N ALA A 85 7.77 16.33 -5.92
CA ALA A 85 9.10 16.84 -5.69
C ALA A 85 9.00 18.22 -5.03
N ALA A 86 9.85 18.54 -4.08
CA ALA A 86 9.98 19.91 -3.62
C ALA A 86 10.61 20.76 -4.74
N LYS A 87 10.17 22.01 -4.88
CA LYS A 87 10.89 22.97 -5.72
C LYS A 87 12.27 23.22 -5.11
N LEU A 88 13.32 23.23 -5.93
CA LEU A 88 14.70 23.39 -5.47
C LEU A 88 15.27 24.73 -5.89
N ASP A 89 16.08 25.32 -5.01
CA ASP A 89 16.92 26.49 -5.32
C ASP A 89 18.12 26.10 -6.20
N ALA A 90 18.94 27.10 -6.57
CA ALA A 90 20.14 26.90 -7.40
C ALA A 90 21.21 26.00 -6.74
N GLN A 91 21.16 25.82 -5.42
CA GLN A 91 22.05 24.95 -4.63
C GLN A 91 21.46 23.55 -4.41
N GLY A 92 20.25 23.29 -4.92
CA GLY A 92 19.56 22.00 -4.81
C GLY A 92 18.88 21.78 -3.46
N ASN A 93 18.66 22.83 -2.66
CA ASN A 93 17.90 22.75 -1.42
C ASN A 93 16.41 23.00 -1.68
N PRO A 94 15.48 22.36 -0.91
CA PRO A 94 14.07 22.66 -1.03
C PRO A 94 13.76 24.14 -0.69
N GLU A 95 13.14 24.84 -1.65
CA GLU A 95 12.56 26.15 -1.40
C GLU A 95 11.41 26.06 -0.40
N LYS A 96 11.23 27.10 0.41
CA LYS A 96 10.18 27.17 1.42
C LYS A 96 9.29 28.37 1.21
N ASP A 97 8.01 28.20 1.53
CA ASP A 97 7.03 29.28 1.58
C ASP A 97 7.19 30.13 2.86
N ALA A 98 6.35 31.16 3.01
CA ALA A 98 6.34 32.06 4.16
C ALA A 98 6.07 31.34 5.50
N ASN A 99 5.50 30.12 5.49
CA ASN A 99 5.23 29.30 6.65
C ASN A 99 6.34 28.26 6.93
N GLY A 100 7.43 28.32 6.17
CA GLY A 100 8.57 27.40 6.29
C GLY A 100 8.32 26.01 5.69
N ARG A 101 7.24 25.81 4.91
CA ARG A 101 6.89 24.57 4.26
C ARG A 101 7.51 24.46 2.88
N PHE A 102 7.83 23.26 2.43
CA PHE A 102 8.35 23.05 1.09
C PHE A 102 7.37 23.55 0.03
N ILE A 103 7.89 24.25 -0.99
CA ILE A 103 7.11 24.63 -2.15
C ILE A 103 6.95 23.40 -3.04
N LYS A 104 5.69 23.14 -3.40
CA LYS A 104 5.30 22.03 -4.25
C LYS A 104 5.83 22.21 -5.67
N GLY A 105 6.58 21.24 -6.17
CA GLY A 105 7.07 21.15 -7.55
C GLY A 105 6.29 20.10 -8.36
N ASN A 106 7.00 19.33 -9.18
CA ASN A 106 6.40 18.36 -10.08
C ASN A 106 5.78 17.18 -9.34
N LEU A 107 4.64 16.68 -9.83
CA LEU A 107 3.99 15.47 -9.36
C LEU A 107 4.89 14.25 -9.65
N ILE A 108 5.16 13.45 -8.62
CA ILE A 108 5.90 12.19 -8.73
C ILE A 108 4.93 11.03 -8.95
N GLY A 109 3.85 10.95 -8.15
CA GLY A 109 2.89 9.88 -8.18
C GLY A 109 2.06 9.80 -6.91
N TYR A 110 1.46 8.64 -6.72
CA TYR A 110 0.52 8.42 -5.62
C TYR A 110 0.83 7.10 -4.91
N THR A 111 0.52 7.05 -3.63
CA THR A 111 0.41 5.78 -2.89
C THR A 111 -0.94 5.74 -2.23
N VAL A 112 -1.63 4.64 -2.42
CA VAL A 112 -2.97 4.41 -1.90
C VAL A 112 -2.93 3.22 -0.95
N MET A 113 -3.57 3.36 0.21
CA MET A 113 -3.94 2.22 1.03
C MET A 113 -5.46 2.20 1.17
N GLU A 114 -6.05 1.04 0.99
CA GLU A 114 -7.49 0.83 1.04
C GLU A 114 -7.81 -0.32 1.98
N LYS A 115 -8.86 -0.15 2.78
CA LYS A 115 -9.35 -1.15 3.73
C LYS A 115 -10.68 -1.70 3.27
N ARG A 116 -10.78 -3.03 3.18
CA ARG A 116 -12.03 -3.72 2.87
C ARG A 116 -12.18 -4.97 3.72
N THR A 117 -13.38 -5.19 4.24
CA THR A 117 -13.70 -6.40 4.97
C THR A 117 -13.37 -7.66 4.15
N GLY A 118 -12.63 -8.57 4.77
CA GLY A 118 -12.20 -9.83 4.17
C GLY A 118 -10.92 -9.75 3.34
N TRP A 119 -10.32 -8.56 3.15
CA TRP A 119 -9.02 -8.44 2.50
C TRP A 119 -7.87 -8.88 3.42
N GLY A 120 -6.74 -9.23 2.82
CA GLY A 120 -5.52 -9.61 3.52
C GLY A 120 -5.51 -11.05 4.06
N THR A 121 -6.60 -11.82 3.90
CA THR A 121 -6.67 -13.21 4.38
C THR A 121 -5.75 -14.16 3.62
N GLU A 122 -5.32 -13.78 2.42
CA GLU A 122 -4.37 -14.50 1.57
C GLU A 122 -2.91 -14.34 2.01
N TYR A 123 -2.62 -13.35 2.87
CA TYR A 123 -1.26 -13.11 3.35
C TYR A 123 -0.97 -13.84 4.65
N PRO A 124 0.25 -14.35 4.83
CA PRO A 124 0.68 -14.88 6.10
C PRO A 124 0.75 -13.76 7.17
N ASP A 125 0.53 -14.11 8.42
CA ASP A 125 0.40 -13.17 9.54
C ASP A 125 1.60 -12.24 9.72
N ASN A 126 2.79 -12.66 9.34
CA ASN A 126 4.01 -11.87 9.48
C ASN A 126 4.06 -10.64 8.55
N ILE A 127 3.30 -10.61 7.45
CA ILE A 127 3.20 -9.45 6.55
C ILE A 127 1.80 -8.83 6.51
N ARG A 128 0.77 -9.55 6.95
CA ARG A 128 -0.61 -9.09 6.92
C ARG A 128 -0.83 -7.86 7.80
N ASN A 129 -1.43 -6.81 7.27
CA ASN A 129 -1.81 -5.59 7.98
C ASN A 129 -3.34 -5.49 8.13
N GLY A 130 -3.93 -6.42 8.89
CA GLY A 130 -5.39 -6.50 9.02
C GLY A 130 -6.07 -6.70 7.67
N GLU A 131 -6.96 -5.78 7.32
CA GLU A 131 -7.74 -5.78 6.07
C GLU A 131 -7.25 -4.70 5.06
N TRP A 132 -6.03 -4.17 5.26
CA TRP A 132 -5.43 -3.15 4.40
C TRP A 132 -4.68 -3.75 3.23
N GLU A 133 -4.84 -3.09 2.07
CA GLU A 133 -4.07 -3.30 0.85
C GLU A 133 -3.40 -2.01 0.42
N TYR A 134 -2.33 -2.14 -0.37
CA TYR A 134 -1.47 -1.03 -0.78
C TYR A 134 -1.25 -1.06 -2.29
N GLN A 135 -1.24 0.12 -2.93
CA GLN A 135 -0.85 0.27 -4.32
C GLN A 135 -0.13 1.59 -4.54
N ALA A 136 0.87 1.57 -5.40
CA ALA A 136 1.53 2.75 -5.90
C ALA A 136 1.10 3.04 -7.35
N PHE A 137 0.92 4.32 -7.66
CA PHE A 137 0.57 4.78 -9.00
C PHE A 137 1.54 5.85 -9.46
N LYS A 138 1.81 5.88 -10.76
CA LYS A 138 2.59 6.93 -11.41
C LYS A 138 1.80 8.24 -11.50
N ALA A 139 2.44 9.30 -11.96
CA ALA A 139 1.78 10.61 -12.15
C ALA A 139 0.60 10.56 -13.14
N ASP A 140 0.65 9.66 -14.12
CA ASP A 140 -0.41 9.39 -15.08
C ASP A 140 -1.54 8.49 -14.55
N LYS A 141 -1.51 8.16 -13.25
CA LYS A 141 -2.46 7.28 -12.54
C LYS A 141 -2.40 5.80 -12.93
N SER A 142 -1.50 5.39 -13.81
CA SER A 142 -1.26 3.97 -14.08
C SER A 142 -0.57 3.30 -12.89
N PRO A 143 -0.81 1.99 -12.65
CA PRO A 143 -0.11 1.25 -11.60
C PRO A 143 1.42 1.32 -11.78
N ASN A 144 2.12 1.58 -10.69
CA ASN A 144 3.58 1.52 -10.68
C ASN A 144 4.04 0.09 -10.35
N THR A 145 4.19 -0.72 -11.39
CA THR A 145 4.59 -2.14 -11.26
C THR A 145 6.02 -2.33 -10.77
N ALA A 146 6.85 -1.28 -10.77
CA ALA A 146 8.21 -1.32 -10.21
C ALA A 146 8.25 -1.03 -8.70
N ALA A 147 7.12 -0.64 -8.08
CA ALA A 147 7.07 -0.35 -6.66
C ALA A 147 7.17 -1.63 -5.82
N ASN A 148 8.00 -1.58 -4.78
CA ASN A 148 8.09 -2.67 -3.80
C ASN A 148 6.96 -2.56 -2.78
N LEU A 149 5.81 -3.17 -3.05
CA LEU A 149 4.65 -3.12 -2.16
C LEU A 149 4.87 -3.88 -0.84
N THR A 150 5.73 -4.90 -0.82
CA THR A 150 6.13 -5.58 0.42
C THR A 150 6.75 -4.61 1.42
N ALA A 151 7.47 -3.59 0.95
CA ALA A 151 7.99 -2.54 1.82
C ALA A 151 6.88 -1.73 2.51
N CYS A 152 5.74 -1.52 1.84
CA CYS A 152 4.57 -0.87 2.45
C CYS A 152 4.04 -1.69 3.63
N PHE A 153 3.80 -2.98 3.41
CA PHE A 153 3.33 -3.89 4.45
C PHE A 153 4.29 -3.93 5.65
N ASN A 154 5.58 -4.14 5.39
CA ASN A 154 6.59 -4.23 6.45
C ASN A 154 6.70 -2.94 7.27
N CYS A 155 6.63 -1.78 6.60
CA CYS A 155 6.71 -0.48 7.24
C CYS A 155 5.49 -0.20 8.13
N HIS A 156 4.28 -0.57 7.67
CA HIS A 156 3.03 -0.36 8.40
C HIS A 156 2.76 -1.43 9.47
N LYS A 157 3.35 -2.61 9.37
CA LYS A 157 3.13 -3.75 10.28
C LYS A 157 3.23 -3.44 11.78
N PRO A 158 4.21 -2.65 12.27
CA PRO A 158 4.34 -2.34 13.69
C PRO A 158 3.25 -1.43 14.26
N LEU A 159 2.33 -0.94 13.41
CA LEU A 159 1.33 0.06 13.75
C LEU A 159 -0.06 -0.54 14.00
N ASP A 160 -0.13 -1.78 14.44
CA ASP A 160 -1.38 -2.53 14.67
C ASP A 160 -2.34 -1.82 15.65
N LYS A 161 -1.79 -1.18 16.69
CA LYS A 161 -2.55 -0.43 17.70
C LYS A 161 -3.21 0.86 17.17
N GLN A 162 -2.80 1.33 16.02
CA GLN A 162 -3.35 2.51 15.33
C GLN A 162 -3.85 2.15 13.93
N ASP A 163 -4.44 0.96 13.82
CA ASP A 163 -5.03 0.43 12.57
C ASP A 163 -4.06 0.50 11.38
N PHE A 164 -2.76 0.23 11.61
CA PHE A 164 -1.69 0.25 10.62
C PHE A 164 -1.48 1.61 9.91
N VAL A 165 -1.92 2.73 10.50
CA VAL A 165 -1.83 4.07 9.88
C VAL A 165 -0.83 4.96 10.61
N PHE A 166 0.27 5.37 9.93
CA PHE A 166 1.30 6.26 10.49
C PHE A 166 0.76 7.60 10.99
N LEU A 167 -0.21 8.15 10.28
CA LEU A 167 -0.74 9.47 10.54
C LEU A 167 -2.10 9.43 11.26
N TYR A 168 -2.36 8.37 12.05
CA TYR A 168 -3.63 8.20 12.75
C TYR A 168 -3.95 9.39 13.68
N ASP A 169 -2.95 9.93 14.39
CA ASP A 169 -3.14 11.13 15.23
C ASP A 169 -3.46 12.39 14.42
N LYS A 170 -2.97 12.48 13.17
CA LYS A 170 -3.33 13.57 12.26
C LYS A 170 -4.77 13.44 11.76
N LEU A 171 -5.23 12.20 11.53
CA LEU A 171 -6.65 11.94 11.22
C LEU A 171 -7.54 12.42 12.37
N LYS A 172 -7.20 12.05 13.62
CA LYS A 172 -7.94 12.49 14.83
C LYS A 172 -7.97 14.01 14.95
N ALA A 173 -6.86 14.68 14.72
CA ALA A 173 -6.75 16.12 14.84
C ALA A 173 -7.51 16.89 13.72
N ALA A 174 -7.66 16.30 12.53
CA ALA A 174 -8.32 16.90 11.39
C ALA A 174 -9.86 16.74 11.42
N ALA A 175 -10.39 15.85 12.22
CA ALA A 175 -11.82 15.66 12.40
C ALA A 175 -12.44 16.87 13.12
N LYS A 176 -13.37 17.55 12.47
CA LYS A 176 -14.10 18.73 13.00
C LYS A 176 -15.20 18.35 13.97
#